data_14388498fcf9e78d2117fce53c621f56
#
_entry.id   14388498fcf9e78d2117fce53c621f56
#
_cell.length_a   1.000
_cell.length_b   1.000
_cell.length_c   1.000
_cell.angle_alpha   90.00
_cell.angle_beta   90.00
_cell.angle_gamma   90.00
#
_symmetry.space_group_name_H-M   'P 1'
#
loop_
_entity.id
_entity.type
_entity.pdbx_description
1 polymer ?
#
loop_
_entity_poly.entity_id
_entity_poly.type
_entity_poly.pdbx_seq_one_letter_code
_entity_poly.pdbx_strand_id
1 'polypeptide(L)' 'MRKVVKIMKSSKFSDFGLAVKIKLLMLGKEQKWLEEAVAEKTGLYVDSGYMYKILTGQRNAPKITAAIMEILEM' A
#
# COMPACT_ATOMS: atom_id res chain seq x y z
N MET A 1 6.24 0.08 26.84
CA MET A 1 4.91 -0.08 26.56
C MET A 1 4.30 1.03 25.87
N ARG A 2 4.30 2.15 26.47
CA ARG A 2 3.72 3.28 25.86
C ARG A 2 4.37 3.65 24.58
N LYS A 3 5.62 3.31 24.43
CA LYS A 3 6.31 3.64 23.21
C LYS A 3 5.76 2.98 22.01
N VAL A 4 5.29 1.77 22.17
CA VAL A 4 4.70 1.05 21.06
C VAL A 4 3.48 1.78 20.55
N VAL A 5 2.69 2.29 21.45
CA VAL A 5 1.50 3.04 21.05
C VAL A 5 1.88 4.29 20.31
N LYS A 6 2.94 4.96 20.75
CA LYS A 6 3.37 6.14 20.06
C LYS A 6 3.84 5.86 18.66
N ILE A 7 4.55 4.78 18.46
CA ILE A 7 5.00 4.42 17.14
C ILE A 7 3.84 4.23 16.22
N MET A 8 2.79 3.58 16.70
CA MET A 8 1.61 3.38 15.88
C MET A 8 0.96 4.71 15.52
N LYS A 9 0.94 5.63 16.46
CA LYS A 9 0.31 6.90 16.20
C LYS A 9 1.06 7.75 15.22
N SER A 10 2.37 7.55 15.11
CA SER A 10 3.16 8.37 14.21
C SER A 10 3.16 7.83 12.80
N SER A 11 2.43 6.77 12.54
CA SER A 11 2.36 6.22 11.19
C SER A 11 1.68 7.20 10.27
N LYS A 12 2.23 7.36 9.06
CA LYS A 12 1.66 8.22 8.05
C LYS A 12 0.70 7.49 7.15
N PHE A 13 0.64 6.18 7.26
CA PHE A 13 -0.21 5.40 6.36
C PHE A 13 -1.66 5.48 6.79
N SER A 14 -2.56 5.49 5.82
CA SER A 14 -3.98 5.38 6.09
C SER A 14 -4.28 3.96 6.54
N ASP A 15 -5.52 3.73 6.98
CA ASP A 15 -5.91 2.38 7.36
C ASP A 15 -5.73 1.41 6.22
N PHE A 16 -6.08 1.83 5.02
CA PHE A 16 -5.89 1.02 3.82
C PHE A 16 -4.40 0.76 3.60
N GLY A 17 -3.58 1.80 3.71
CA GLY A 17 -2.15 1.65 3.50
C GLY A 17 -1.52 0.72 4.50
N LEU A 18 -1.93 0.79 5.77
CA LEU A 18 -1.43 -0.12 6.77
C LEU A 18 -1.82 -1.56 6.46
N ALA A 19 -3.07 -1.77 6.05
CA ALA A 19 -3.52 -3.11 5.69
C ALA A 19 -2.70 -3.67 4.53
N VAL A 20 -2.38 -2.83 3.57
CA VAL A 20 -1.55 -3.24 2.43
C VAL A 20 -0.15 -3.64 2.90
N LYS A 21 0.44 -2.82 3.76
CA LYS A 21 1.78 -3.12 4.26
C LYS A 21 1.81 -4.43 5.04
N ILE A 22 0.81 -4.64 5.87
CA ILE A 22 0.73 -5.86 6.66
C ILE A 22 0.58 -7.06 5.74
N LYS A 23 -0.27 -6.93 4.73
CA LYS A 23 -0.49 -8.04 3.80
C LYS A 23 0.78 -8.39 3.04
N LEU A 24 1.52 -7.37 2.59
CA LEU A 24 2.79 -7.60 1.91
C LEU A 24 3.76 -8.33 2.81
N LEU A 25 3.81 -7.93 4.07
CA LEU A 25 4.67 -8.57 5.04
C LEU A 25 4.30 -10.02 5.20
N MET A 26 3.01 -10.31 5.32
CA MET A 26 2.53 -11.68 5.46
C MET A 26 2.86 -12.53 4.25
N LEU A 27 2.87 -11.93 3.06
CA LEU A 27 3.18 -12.65 1.84
C LEU A 27 4.68 -12.73 1.57
N GLY A 28 5.49 -12.02 2.36
CA GLY A 28 6.92 -11.98 2.13
C GLY A 28 7.29 -11.21 0.88
N LYS A 29 6.47 -10.22 0.51
CA LYS A 29 6.70 -9.43 -0.70
C LYS A 29 7.02 -8.00 -0.35
N GLU A 30 7.76 -7.33 -1.25
CA GLU A 30 8.11 -5.93 -1.07
C GLU A 30 7.14 -5.04 -1.82
N GLN A 31 7.14 -3.76 -1.46
CA GLN A 31 6.28 -2.80 -2.13
C GLN A 31 6.58 -2.73 -3.63
N LYS A 32 7.84 -2.88 -4.00
CA LYS A 32 8.20 -2.83 -5.41
C LYS A 32 7.50 -3.93 -6.21
N TRP A 33 7.39 -5.11 -5.62
CA TRP A 33 6.66 -6.19 -6.26
C TRP A 33 5.21 -5.77 -6.50
N LEU A 34 4.61 -5.10 -5.53
CA LEU A 34 3.22 -4.68 -5.66
C LEU A 34 3.09 -3.60 -6.74
N GLU A 35 4.04 -2.67 -6.78
CA GLU A 35 4.01 -1.63 -7.81
C GLU A 35 4.03 -2.24 -9.20
N GLU A 36 4.88 -3.22 -9.41
CA GLU A 36 4.99 -3.87 -10.71
C GLU A 36 3.74 -4.66 -11.04
N ALA A 37 3.19 -5.36 -10.05
CA ALA A 37 1.98 -6.14 -10.28
C ALA A 37 0.80 -5.25 -10.62
N VAL A 38 0.68 -4.11 -9.96
CA VAL A 38 -0.40 -3.17 -10.22
C VAL A 38 -0.24 -2.56 -11.61
N ALA A 39 0.99 -2.18 -11.96
CA ALA A 39 1.24 -1.60 -13.27
C ALA A 39 0.87 -2.58 -14.38
N GLU A 40 1.21 -3.83 -14.20
CA GLU A 40 0.89 -4.84 -15.19
C GLU A 40 -0.60 -5.08 -15.30
N LYS A 41 -1.28 -5.11 -14.16
CA LYS A 41 -2.71 -5.39 -14.15
C LYS A 41 -3.52 -4.24 -14.71
N THR A 42 -3.12 -3.00 -14.46
CA THR A 42 -3.89 -1.84 -14.88
C THR A 42 -3.40 -1.21 -16.16
N GLY A 43 -2.16 -1.49 -16.54
CA GLY A 43 -1.55 -0.81 -17.69
C GLY A 43 -1.15 0.62 -17.37
N LEU A 44 -1.17 1.01 -16.11
CA LEU A 44 -0.81 2.36 -15.69
C LEU A 44 0.58 2.36 -15.08
N TYR A 45 1.26 3.51 -15.21
CA TYR A 45 2.57 3.63 -14.61
C TYR A 45 2.43 3.91 -13.11
N VAL A 46 3.10 3.11 -12.30
CA VAL A 46 3.06 3.25 -10.85
C VAL A 46 4.48 3.16 -10.33
N ASP A 47 4.99 4.24 -9.76
CA ASP A 47 6.31 4.23 -9.14
C ASP A 47 6.17 4.30 -7.63
N SER A 48 7.31 4.27 -6.95
CA SER A 48 7.33 4.25 -5.48
C SER A 48 6.69 5.48 -4.88
N GLY A 49 6.95 6.64 -5.47
CA GLY A 49 6.39 7.88 -4.95
C GLY A 49 4.89 7.92 -5.09
N TYR A 50 4.38 7.46 -6.22
CA TYR A 50 2.94 7.44 -6.43
C TYR A 50 2.27 6.45 -5.50
N MET A 51 2.84 5.25 -5.38
CA MET A 51 2.31 4.25 -4.48
C MET A 51 2.30 4.77 -3.03
N TYR A 52 3.38 5.43 -2.63
CA TYR A 52 3.45 5.98 -1.28
C TYR A 52 2.31 6.97 -1.03
N LYS A 53 2.04 7.83 -2.01
CA LYS A 53 0.96 8.81 -1.84
C LYS A 53 -0.40 8.13 -1.71
N ILE A 54 -0.60 7.04 -2.45
CA ILE A 54 -1.85 6.31 -2.34
C ILE A 54 -1.97 5.65 -0.97
N LEU A 55 -0.91 5.05 -0.50
CA LEU A 55 -0.94 4.33 0.78
C LEU A 55 -1.03 5.25 1.98
N THR A 56 -0.63 6.51 1.82
CA THR A 56 -0.73 7.47 2.92
C THR A 56 -2.00 8.32 2.82
N GLY A 57 -2.84 8.07 1.82
CA GLY A 57 -4.08 8.80 1.69
C GLY A 57 -3.95 10.15 1.03
N GLN A 58 -2.78 10.48 0.50
CA GLN A 58 -2.57 11.76 -0.16
C GLN A 58 -3.13 11.79 -1.56
N ARG A 59 -3.35 10.62 -2.15
CA ARG A 59 -3.81 10.54 -3.51
C ARG A 59 -4.94 9.53 -3.62
N ASN A 60 -6.00 9.90 -4.31
CA ASN A 60 -7.12 9.01 -4.53
C ASN A 60 -7.01 8.44 -5.94
N ALA A 61 -6.84 7.13 -6.03
CA ALA A 61 -6.68 6.45 -7.32
C ALA A 61 -7.51 5.16 -7.31
N PRO A 62 -8.80 5.27 -7.60
CA PRO A 62 -9.71 4.12 -7.46
C PRO A 62 -9.29 2.89 -8.26
N LYS A 63 -8.79 3.07 -9.48
CA LYS A 63 -8.38 1.92 -10.28
C LYS A 63 -7.19 1.22 -9.67
N ILE A 64 -6.24 1.99 -9.17
CA ILE A 64 -5.05 1.42 -8.54
C ILE A 64 -5.44 0.72 -7.25
N THR A 65 -6.30 1.37 -6.46
CA THR A 65 -6.76 0.79 -5.20
C THR A 65 -7.47 -0.53 -5.44
N ALA A 66 -8.36 -0.58 -6.44
CA ALA A 66 -9.06 -1.81 -6.74
C ALA A 66 -8.10 -2.91 -7.18
N ALA A 67 -7.09 -2.57 -7.97
CA ALA A 67 -6.10 -3.54 -8.41
C ALA A 67 -5.31 -4.09 -7.22
N ILE A 68 -4.93 -3.21 -6.29
CA ILE A 68 -4.20 -3.62 -5.10
C ILE A 68 -5.03 -4.63 -4.31
N MET A 69 -6.31 -4.33 -4.11
CA MET A 69 -7.17 -5.21 -3.34
C MET A 69 -7.31 -6.56 -4.01
N GLU A 70 -7.41 -6.59 -5.33
CA GLU A 70 -7.49 -7.86 -6.03
C GLU A 70 -6.21 -8.66 -5.93
N ILE A 71 -5.07 -7.99 -6.12
CA ILE A 71 -3.78 -8.67 -6.08
C ILE A 71 -3.52 -9.26 -4.71
N LEU A 72 -3.86 -8.52 -3.68
CA LEU A 72 -3.59 -8.95 -2.30
C LEU A 72 -4.76 -9.73 -1.70
N GLU A 73 -5.85 -9.88 -2.44
CA GLU A 73 -7.03 -10.61 -1.97
C GLU A 73 -7.57 -10.03 -0.66
N MET A 74 -7.73 -8.73 -0.66
CA MET A 74 -8.21 -8.02 0.52
C MET A 74 -9.69 -7.77 0.50
#